data_7da7ec57134517f0c6353a541e99494d
#
_entry.id   7da7ec57134517f0c6353a541e99494d
#
_cell.length_a   1.000
_cell.length_b   1.000
_cell.length_c   1.000
_cell.angle_alpha   90.00
_cell.angle_beta   90.00
_cell.angle_gamma   90.00
#
_symmetry.space_group_name_H-M   'P 1'
#
loop_
_entity.id
_entity.type
_entity.pdbx_description
1 polymer ?
#
loop_
_entity_poly.entity_id
_entity_poly.type
_entity_poly.pdbx_seq_one_letter_code
_entity_poly.pdbx_strand_id
1 'polypeptide(L)'
;YDETEKEPSVLPAQFPNLLVNGAGGIAVGMATSIPPHNLGEIINGTLALIDNKDIKIKDLMKHIPGPDFPTGGVIIGKDIIKQGYNKGRGSFKIRGEISNETLKNGRDRLVINSIPYQVNKSVLNERIAQLVREKKIEGIRDIRDESNREGIRVSIDLRTGVEPETVKRQLYKNTQIESSFGFNTLAIVDGKPKTCNLKEFLENFLKFREDVVLKKTKFDLNKAEDRAHILIGLSVSVENLDKVIKIIRGSKTPDDAKKSLLNTKWKINKSKKMVSLIETKNSKGLYNLSVVQVEAILELRLQKLTALGINEIEVEIKKLSELISSLKKIISSKKELLKVISNELKEIKEKYATPRRTKIIDAVLNYDIEETIQKETVLITVTLQGYIKRGSLKTVKIQKRGGKGKTGITTRNEDSVVQTLSV
;
A
#
# COMPACT_ATOMS: atom_id res chain seq x y z
N TYR A 1 -8.78 26.32 -8.82
CA TYR A 1 -8.16 26.16 -10.14
C TYR A 1 -8.01 27.52 -10.83
N ASP A 2 -9.09 28.24 -11.03
CA ASP A 2 -9.14 29.58 -11.62
C ASP A 2 -9.75 30.63 -10.65
N GLU A 3 -9.66 30.36 -9.35
CA GLU A 3 -10.25 31.12 -8.24
C GLU A 3 -11.79 31.06 -8.15
N THR A 4 -12.46 30.37 -9.08
CA THR A 4 -13.93 30.18 -9.06
C THR A 4 -14.32 28.90 -8.33
N GLU A 5 -13.48 27.85 -8.39
CA GLU A 5 -13.75 26.56 -7.80
C GLU A 5 -12.67 26.18 -6.75
N LYS A 6 -13.08 25.39 -5.78
CA LYS A 6 -12.19 24.87 -4.72
C LYS A 6 -11.97 23.39 -4.89
N GLU A 7 -10.72 22.98 -4.78
CA GLU A 7 -10.31 21.56 -4.78
C GLU A 7 -9.62 21.18 -3.45
N PRO A 8 -9.62 19.89 -3.08
CA PRO A 8 -8.89 19.46 -1.89
C PRO A 8 -7.38 19.55 -2.12
N SER A 9 -6.66 20.15 -1.18
CA SER A 9 -5.18 20.21 -1.22
C SER A 9 -4.51 18.84 -1.10
N VAL A 10 -5.20 17.86 -0.50
CA VAL A 10 -4.76 16.47 -0.35
C VAL A 10 -5.94 15.56 -0.69
N LEU A 11 -5.72 14.59 -1.60
CA LEU A 11 -6.74 13.60 -1.94
C LEU A 11 -7.07 12.71 -0.75
N PRO A 12 -8.37 12.51 -0.42
CA PRO A 12 -8.81 11.75 0.74
C PRO A 12 -8.67 10.24 0.51
N ALA A 13 -7.50 9.67 0.83
CA ALA A 13 -7.27 8.24 0.78
C ALA A 13 -8.15 7.51 1.82
N GLN A 14 -8.71 6.36 1.43
CA GLN A 14 -9.55 5.54 2.30
C GLN A 14 -8.75 4.57 3.18
N PHE A 15 -7.49 4.34 2.89
CA PHE A 15 -6.55 3.48 3.62
C PHE A 15 -5.18 4.17 3.69
N PRO A 16 -4.25 3.75 4.57
CA PRO A 16 -2.91 4.36 4.69
C PRO A 16 -2.06 4.16 3.42
N ASN A 17 -2.35 4.92 2.37
CA ASN A 17 -1.82 4.77 1.01
C ASN A 17 -0.29 4.88 0.96
N LEU A 18 0.31 5.82 1.71
CA LEU A 18 1.77 5.98 1.76
C LEU A 18 2.50 4.72 2.25
N LEU A 19 1.92 3.98 3.20
CA LEU A 19 2.50 2.73 3.68
C LEU A 19 2.23 1.57 2.72
N VAL A 20 1.03 1.49 2.14
CA VAL A 20 0.66 0.37 1.25
C VAL A 20 1.44 0.43 -0.06
N ASN A 21 1.41 1.56 -0.74
CA ASN A 21 2.08 1.72 -2.03
C ASN A 21 3.57 2.08 -1.90
N GLY A 22 3.98 2.57 -0.73
CA GLY A 22 5.28 3.16 -0.57
C GLY A 22 5.41 4.51 -1.29
N ALA A 23 6.52 5.16 -1.09
CA ALA A 23 6.87 6.40 -1.77
C ALA A 23 8.38 6.54 -1.89
N GLY A 24 8.84 7.11 -3.00
CA GLY A 24 10.23 7.46 -3.21
C GLY A 24 10.31 8.85 -3.84
N GLY A 25 11.15 9.70 -3.29
CA GLY A 25 11.32 11.06 -3.81
C GLY A 25 12.54 11.74 -3.22
N ILE A 26 13.14 12.61 -4.03
CA ILE A 26 14.31 13.41 -3.67
C ILE A 26 13.94 14.87 -3.87
N ALA A 27 14.08 15.66 -2.81
CA ALA A 27 13.90 17.10 -2.83
C ALA A 27 15.19 17.77 -2.37
N VAL A 28 15.26 19.09 -2.46
CA VAL A 28 16.42 19.84 -1.96
C VAL A 28 16.51 19.72 -0.44
N GLY A 29 17.61 19.16 0.04
CA GLY A 29 17.87 18.99 1.48
C GLY A 29 17.12 17.84 2.17
N MET A 30 16.25 17.09 1.47
CA MET A 30 15.50 15.97 2.04
C MET A 30 15.17 14.89 1.02
N ALA A 31 15.08 13.64 1.49
CA ALA A 31 14.66 12.52 0.66
C ALA A 31 13.72 11.61 1.46
N THR A 32 12.73 11.04 0.78
CA THR A 32 11.86 10.01 1.34
C THR A 32 12.04 8.70 0.58
N SER A 33 11.99 7.60 1.29
CA SER A 33 12.01 6.25 0.75
C SER A 33 11.18 5.36 1.68
N ILE A 34 9.91 5.20 1.36
CA ILE A 34 8.97 4.43 2.15
C ILE A 34 8.74 3.10 1.42
N PRO A 35 9.07 1.94 2.01
CA PRO A 35 8.81 0.66 1.37
C PRO A 35 7.32 0.36 1.32
N PRO A 36 6.83 -0.35 0.27
CA PRO A 36 5.46 -0.81 0.20
C PRO A 36 5.18 -1.89 1.24
N HIS A 37 3.90 -2.00 1.64
CA HIS A 37 3.43 -2.97 2.63
C HIS A 37 2.16 -3.67 2.16
N ASN A 38 1.85 -4.79 2.77
CA ASN A 38 0.61 -5.53 2.51
C ASN A 38 -0.62 -4.75 3.00
N LEU A 39 -1.61 -4.58 2.12
CA LEU A 39 -2.84 -3.84 2.42
C LEU A 39 -3.59 -4.44 3.62
N GLY A 40 -3.76 -5.76 3.64
CA GLY A 40 -4.48 -6.45 4.72
C GLY A 40 -3.81 -6.27 6.07
N GLU A 41 -2.46 -6.32 6.11
CA GLU A 41 -1.66 -6.14 7.32
C GLU A 41 -1.72 -4.70 7.84
N ILE A 42 -1.58 -3.71 6.95
CA ILE A 42 -1.70 -2.29 7.31
C ILE A 42 -3.09 -1.98 7.86
N ILE A 43 -4.15 -2.51 7.24
CA ILE A 43 -5.52 -2.35 7.76
C ILE A 43 -5.65 -3.00 9.14
N ASN A 44 -5.14 -4.23 9.32
CA ASN A 44 -5.17 -4.89 10.63
C ASN A 44 -4.45 -4.07 11.72
N GLY A 45 -3.26 -3.54 11.41
CA GLY A 45 -2.54 -2.66 12.32
C GLY A 45 -3.29 -1.36 12.62
N THR A 46 -3.95 -0.78 11.62
CA THR A 46 -4.78 0.43 11.80
C THR A 46 -5.99 0.14 12.69
N LEU A 47 -6.67 -0.99 12.49
CA LEU A 47 -7.78 -1.41 13.34
C LEU A 47 -7.33 -1.66 14.79
N ALA A 48 -6.19 -2.33 14.97
CA ALA A 48 -5.61 -2.54 16.31
C ALA A 48 -5.27 -1.21 17.02
N LEU A 49 -4.83 -0.19 16.27
CA LEU A 49 -4.59 1.15 16.81
C LEU A 49 -5.89 1.89 17.17
N ILE A 50 -6.97 1.69 16.41
CA ILE A 50 -8.30 2.24 16.73
C ILE A 50 -8.81 1.64 18.04
N ASP A 51 -8.64 0.33 18.22
CA ASP A 51 -9.09 -0.38 19.43
C ASP A 51 -8.23 -0.03 20.64
N ASN A 52 -6.93 0.15 20.47
CA ASN A 52 -5.99 0.53 21.53
C ASN A 52 -5.02 1.62 21.07
N LYS A 53 -5.28 2.86 21.46
CA LYS A 53 -4.43 4.03 21.11
C LYS A 53 -3.01 3.95 21.69
N ASP A 54 -2.83 3.26 22.81
CA ASP A 54 -1.55 3.16 23.49
C ASP A 54 -0.74 1.93 23.05
N ILE A 55 -1.16 1.25 21.99
CA ILE A 55 -0.47 0.11 21.40
C ILE A 55 0.99 0.45 21.10
N LYS A 56 1.91 -0.42 21.51
CA LYS A 56 3.35 -0.25 21.25
C LYS A 56 3.69 -0.74 19.83
N ILE A 57 4.75 -0.20 19.24
CA ILE A 57 5.22 -0.63 17.91
C ILE A 57 5.49 -2.13 17.85
N LYS A 58 6.03 -2.73 18.92
CA LYS A 58 6.23 -4.18 19.02
C LYS A 58 4.94 -4.99 18.84
N ASP A 59 3.81 -4.47 19.35
CA ASP A 59 2.52 -5.15 19.23
C ASP A 59 1.88 -4.85 17.86
N LEU A 60 2.06 -3.65 17.31
CA LEU A 60 1.70 -3.34 15.92
C LEU A 60 2.40 -4.26 14.92
N MET A 61 3.66 -4.64 15.18
CA MET A 61 4.41 -5.57 14.34
C MET A 61 3.87 -7.00 14.32
N LYS A 62 2.96 -7.37 15.24
CA LYS A 62 2.22 -8.64 15.13
C LYS A 62 1.23 -8.62 13.95
N HIS A 63 0.73 -7.44 13.61
CA HIS A 63 -0.16 -7.20 12.49
C HIS A 63 0.58 -6.77 11.22
N ILE A 64 1.69 -6.02 11.37
CA ILE A 64 2.53 -5.46 10.29
C ILE A 64 3.97 -5.96 10.51
N PRO A 65 4.30 -7.20 10.14
CA PRO A 65 5.62 -7.78 10.44
C PRO A 65 6.76 -7.10 9.68
N GLY A 66 6.50 -6.48 8.54
CA GLY A 66 7.49 -5.81 7.71
C GLY A 66 6.95 -5.39 6.35
N PRO A 67 7.79 -4.76 5.51
CA PRO A 67 7.45 -4.44 4.13
C PRO A 67 7.01 -5.66 3.33
N ASP A 68 6.20 -5.44 2.30
CA ASP A 68 5.75 -6.47 1.37
C ASP A 68 5.89 -5.93 -0.06
N PHE A 69 6.88 -6.46 -0.78
CA PHE A 69 7.21 -5.98 -2.12
C PHE A 69 6.38 -6.68 -3.19
N PRO A 70 5.92 -5.97 -4.23
CA PRO A 70 5.16 -6.57 -5.32
C PRO A 70 5.96 -7.65 -6.09
N THR A 71 7.29 -7.55 -6.08
CA THR A 71 8.21 -8.52 -6.67
C THR A 71 8.47 -9.75 -5.81
N GLY A 72 7.94 -9.79 -4.57
CA GLY A 72 8.20 -10.87 -3.61
C GLY A 72 9.63 -10.82 -3.05
N GLY A 73 10.28 -11.98 -3.00
CA GLY A 73 11.63 -12.13 -2.46
C GLY A 73 11.67 -12.32 -0.95
N VAL A 74 12.86 -12.20 -0.38
CA VAL A 74 13.13 -12.47 1.04
C VAL A 74 13.81 -11.27 1.68
N ILE A 75 13.24 -10.74 2.76
CA ILE A 75 13.89 -9.73 3.61
C ILE A 75 14.71 -10.45 4.69
N ILE A 76 15.92 -9.98 4.91
CA ILE A 76 16.86 -10.53 5.89
C ILE A 76 17.04 -9.52 7.02
N GLY A 77 16.76 -9.97 8.26
CA GLY A 77 16.97 -9.17 9.47
C GLY A 77 15.71 -8.53 10.05
N LYS A 78 14.92 -9.31 10.77
CA LYS A 78 13.70 -8.85 11.45
C LYS A 78 13.96 -7.76 12.50
N ASP A 79 15.06 -7.84 13.22
CA ASP A 79 15.42 -6.84 14.22
C ASP A 79 15.73 -5.48 13.58
N ILE A 80 16.28 -5.48 12.36
CA ILE A 80 16.54 -4.25 11.61
C ILE A 80 15.23 -3.56 11.22
N ILE A 81 14.23 -4.34 10.78
CA ILE A 81 12.87 -3.81 10.50
C ILE A 81 12.30 -3.17 11.76
N LYS A 82 12.41 -3.84 12.91
CA LYS A 82 11.91 -3.33 14.19
C LYS A 82 12.60 -2.01 14.59
N GLN A 83 13.92 -1.93 14.43
CA GLN A 83 14.66 -0.68 14.68
C GLN A 83 14.20 0.43 13.73
N GLY A 84 14.03 0.10 12.45
CA GLY A 84 13.56 1.02 11.45
C GLY A 84 12.15 1.54 11.71
N TYR A 85 11.22 0.69 12.09
CA TYR A 85 9.86 1.08 12.46
C TYR A 85 9.80 1.97 13.71
N ASN A 86 10.75 1.80 14.65
CA ASN A 86 10.85 2.68 15.81
C ASN A 86 11.44 4.06 15.47
N LYS A 87 12.48 4.09 14.61
CA LYS A 87 13.24 5.31 14.31
C LYS A 87 12.77 6.04 13.05
N GLY A 88 11.96 5.40 12.20
CA GLY A 88 11.61 5.91 10.88
C GLY A 88 12.76 5.86 9.87
N ARG A 89 13.89 5.23 10.18
CA ARG A 89 15.05 5.09 9.29
C ARG A 89 15.72 3.75 9.52
N GLY A 90 16.20 3.15 8.41
CA GLY A 90 16.91 1.89 8.48
C GLY A 90 17.36 1.42 7.11
N SER A 91 18.08 0.29 7.08
CA SER A 91 18.46 -0.37 5.84
C SER A 91 18.46 -1.87 6.10
N PHE A 92 17.74 -2.63 5.30
CA PHE A 92 17.71 -4.08 5.36
C PHE A 92 18.08 -4.69 4.01
N LYS A 93 18.50 -5.95 4.02
CA LYS A 93 18.81 -6.66 2.78
C LYS A 93 17.58 -7.34 2.22
N ILE A 94 17.39 -7.21 0.90
CA ILE A 94 16.39 -7.94 0.12
C ILE A 94 17.11 -8.90 -0.80
N ARG A 95 16.63 -10.12 -0.86
CA ARG A 95 17.15 -11.18 -1.71
C ARG A 95 16.07 -11.70 -2.63
N GLY A 96 16.41 -11.87 -3.92
CA GLY A 96 15.60 -12.63 -4.87
C GLY A 96 15.63 -14.12 -4.54
N GLU A 97 14.57 -14.83 -4.89
CA GLU A 97 14.48 -16.28 -4.70
C GLU A 97 15.15 -17.01 -5.87
N ILE A 98 16.05 -17.95 -5.55
CA ILE A 98 16.68 -18.84 -6.49
C ILE A 98 16.32 -20.27 -6.08
N SER A 99 15.72 -21.04 -6.99
CA SER A 99 15.45 -22.47 -6.84
C SER A 99 16.43 -23.31 -7.66
N ASN A 100 16.61 -24.57 -7.23
CA ASN A 100 17.39 -25.55 -7.96
C ASN A 100 16.45 -26.47 -8.72
N GLU A 101 16.76 -26.72 -10.00
CA GLU A 101 16.09 -27.71 -10.86
C GLU A 101 17.13 -28.66 -11.42
N THR A 102 16.83 -29.95 -11.43
CA THR A 102 17.68 -30.95 -12.11
C THR A 102 17.08 -31.29 -13.47
N LEU A 103 17.87 -31.11 -14.52
CA LEU A 103 17.45 -31.36 -15.89
C LEU A 103 17.45 -32.89 -16.18
N LYS A 104 16.68 -33.32 -17.19
CA LYS A 104 16.58 -34.74 -17.62
C LYS A 104 17.93 -35.39 -17.92
N ASN A 105 18.95 -34.60 -18.24
CA ASN A 105 20.32 -35.05 -18.51
C ASN A 105 21.23 -35.11 -17.27
N GLY A 106 20.64 -35.00 -16.06
CA GLY A 106 21.38 -35.06 -14.78
C GLY A 106 22.18 -33.77 -14.45
N ARG A 107 21.98 -32.67 -15.18
CA ARG A 107 22.64 -31.39 -14.88
C ARG A 107 21.76 -30.54 -14.00
N ASP A 108 22.36 -29.74 -13.14
CA ASP A 108 21.67 -28.80 -12.31
C ASP A 108 21.49 -27.46 -13.02
N ARG A 109 20.38 -26.82 -12.70
CA ARG A 109 20.00 -25.48 -13.17
C ARG A 109 19.56 -24.67 -11.98
N LEU A 110 20.03 -23.44 -11.89
CA LEU A 110 19.49 -22.43 -10.99
C LEU A 110 18.42 -21.62 -11.72
N VAL A 111 17.30 -21.38 -11.06
CA VAL A 111 16.21 -20.58 -11.61
C VAL A 111 15.95 -19.42 -10.66
N ILE A 112 16.10 -18.20 -11.17
CA ILE A 112 15.73 -16.98 -10.45
C ILE A 112 14.23 -16.78 -10.65
N ASN A 113 13.46 -16.93 -9.56
CA ASN A 113 12.00 -16.80 -9.56
C ASN A 113 11.54 -15.40 -9.16
N SER A 114 12.38 -14.65 -8.46
CA SER A 114 12.10 -13.25 -8.10
C SER A 114 13.40 -12.45 -8.04
N ILE A 115 13.29 -11.14 -8.29
CA ILE A 115 14.38 -10.19 -8.16
C ILE A 115 14.02 -9.15 -7.09
N PRO A 116 14.99 -8.55 -6.40
CA PRO A 116 14.74 -7.49 -5.45
C PRO A 116 13.97 -6.32 -6.07
N TYR A 117 13.15 -5.67 -5.25
CA TYR A 117 12.39 -4.50 -5.67
C TYR A 117 13.30 -3.40 -6.22
N GLN A 118 12.89 -2.75 -7.31
CA GLN A 118 13.65 -1.72 -8.05
C GLN A 118 14.91 -2.22 -8.79
N VAL A 119 15.20 -3.50 -8.82
CA VAL A 119 16.31 -4.05 -9.63
C VAL A 119 15.83 -4.28 -11.07
N ASN A 120 16.61 -3.80 -12.03
CA ASN A 120 16.33 -4.03 -13.45
C ASN A 120 16.84 -5.43 -13.86
N LYS A 121 15.93 -6.27 -14.37
CA LYS A 121 16.22 -7.65 -14.79
C LYS A 121 17.28 -7.73 -15.89
N SER A 122 17.21 -6.87 -16.90
CA SER A 122 18.17 -6.90 -18.03
C SER A 122 19.58 -6.55 -17.56
N VAL A 123 19.73 -5.48 -16.75
CA VAL A 123 21.02 -5.09 -16.16
C VAL A 123 21.57 -6.20 -15.26
N LEU A 124 20.70 -6.89 -14.50
CA LEU A 124 21.10 -8.03 -13.68
C LEU A 124 21.67 -9.17 -14.53
N ASN A 125 20.97 -9.54 -15.61
CA ASN A 125 21.40 -10.61 -16.52
C ASN A 125 22.73 -10.27 -17.21
N GLU A 126 22.90 -9.04 -17.67
CA GLU A 126 24.17 -8.54 -18.24
C GLU A 126 25.32 -8.60 -17.22
N ARG A 127 25.02 -8.21 -15.98
CA ARG A 127 26.01 -8.27 -14.89
C ARG A 127 26.44 -9.70 -14.60
N ILE A 128 25.51 -10.65 -14.55
CA ILE A 128 25.85 -12.07 -14.36
C ILE A 128 26.74 -12.55 -15.53
N ALA A 129 26.36 -12.26 -16.77
CA ALA A 129 27.14 -12.65 -17.95
C ALA A 129 28.55 -12.03 -17.95
N GLN A 130 28.67 -10.78 -17.48
CA GLN A 130 29.98 -10.11 -17.31
C GLN A 130 30.84 -10.85 -16.27
N LEU A 131 30.29 -11.17 -15.09
CA LEU A 131 31.03 -11.86 -14.03
C LEU A 131 31.49 -13.27 -14.46
N VAL A 132 30.73 -13.94 -15.30
CA VAL A 132 31.11 -15.23 -15.91
C VAL A 132 32.29 -15.03 -16.88
N ARG A 133 32.26 -14.00 -17.73
CA ARG A 133 33.36 -13.65 -18.65
C ARG A 133 34.64 -13.29 -17.89
N GLU A 134 34.50 -12.52 -16.81
CA GLU A 134 35.60 -12.13 -15.92
C GLU A 134 36.11 -13.27 -15.03
N LYS A 135 35.49 -14.48 -15.10
CA LYS A 135 35.81 -15.63 -14.26
C LYS A 135 35.67 -15.39 -12.76
N LYS A 136 34.86 -14.42 -12.38
CA LYS A 136 34.51 -14.16 -10.96
C LYS A 136 33.42 -15.12 -10.45
N ILE A 137 32.57 -15.61 -11.36
CA ILE A 137 31.64 -16.69 -11.11
C ILE A 137 31.96 -17.81 -12.10
N GLU A 138 32.35 -18.94 -11.59
CA GLU A 138 32.67 -20.12 -12.39
C GLU A 138 31.53 -21.14 -12.32
N GLY A 139 31.49 -22.06 -13.29
CA GLY A 139 30.50 -23.13 -13.28
C GLY A 139 29.19 -22.84 -14.03
N ILE A 140 28.95 -21.61 -14.46
CA ILE A 140 27.80 -21.26 -15.30
C ILE A 140 28.14 -21.63 -16.76
N ARG A 141 27.20 -22.30 -17.44
CA ARG A 141 27.28 -22.66 -18.85
C ARG A 141 26.52 -21.71 -19.74
N ASP A 142 25.27 -21.41 -19.37
CA ASP A 142 24.34 -20.64 -20.17
C ASP A 142 23.37 -19.87 -19.27
N ILE A 143 22.86 -18.71 -19.74
CA ILE A 143 21.88 -17.88 -19.05
C ILE A 143 20.78 -17.54 -20.04
N ARG A 144 19.52 -17.82 -19.68
CA ARG A 144 18.36 -17.55 -20.52
C ARG A 144 17.27 -16.87 -19.73
N ASP A 145 16.64 -15.88 -20.31
CA ASP A 145 15.45 -15.24 -19.78
C ASP A 145 14.20 -15.93 -20.35
N GLU A 146 13.55 -16.71 -19.53
CA GLU A 146 12.34 -17.47 -19.84
C GLU A 146 11.10 -16.82 -19.20
N SER A 147 11.22 -15.55 -18.74
CA SER A 147 10.12 -14.84 -18.08
C SER A 147 8.93 -14.62 -19.03
N ASN A 148 7.72 -14.80 -18.49
CA ASN A 148 6.47 -14.67 -19.22
C ASN A 148 5.42 -13.92 -18.39
N ARG A 149 4.14 -14.02 -18.74
CA ARG A 149 3.02 -13.40 -18.02
C ARG A 149 2.80 -13.97 -16.61
N GLU A 150 3.28 -15.18 -16.35
CA GLU A 150 3.16 -15.84 -15.03
C GLU A 150 4.20 -15.32 -14.04
N GLY A 151 5.32 -14.77 -14.52
CA GLY A 151 6.33 -14.17 -13.66
C GLY A 151 7.74 -14.18 -14.21
N ILE A 152 8.67 -13.86 -13.32
CA ILE A 152 10.10 -13.86 -13.61
C ILE A 152 10.61 -15.29 -13.58
N ARG A 153 11.32 -15.67 -14.64
CA ARG A 153 12.03 -16.93 -14.74
C ARG A 153 13.34 -16.72 -15.53
N VAL A 154 14.45 -16.57 -14.81
CA VAL A 154 15.77 -16.55 -15.44
C VAL A 154 16.48 -17.85 -15.12
N SER A 155 16.72 -18.66 -16.14
CA SER A 155 17.35 -19.96 -16.02
C SER A 155 18.86 -19.87 -16.25
N ILE A 156 19.63 -20.45 -15.33
CA ILE A 156 21.10 -20.48 -15.33
C ILE A 156 21.53 -21.94 -15.34
N ASP A 157 21.95 -22.44 -16.50
CA ASP A 157 22.43 -23.81 -16.64
C ASP A 157 23.85 -23.97 -16.08
N LEU A 158 24.06 -24.93 -15.20
CA LEU A 158 25.36 -25.21 -14.60
C LEU A 158 26.16 -26.22 -15.43
N ARG A 159 27.48 -26.17 -15.29
CA ARG A 159 28.39 -27.21 -15.84
C ARG A 159 28.33 -28.45 -14.97
N THR A 160 28.57 -29.61 -15.55
CA THR A 160 28.58 -30.89 -14.84
C THR A 160 29.63 -30.86 -13.70
N GLY A 161 29.23 -31.32 -12.51
CA GLY A 161 30.12 -31.43 -11.34
C GLY A 161 30.31 -30.11 -10.59
N VAL A 162 29.48 -29.08 -10.85
CA VAL A 162 29.46 -27.82 -10.11
C VAL A 162 28.38 -27.89 -9.05
N GLU A 163 28.73 -27.52 -7.81
CA GLU A 163 27.77 -27.46 -6.71
C GLU A 163 26.86 -26.26 -6.85
N PRO A 164 25.52 -26.45 -6.96
CA PRO A 164 24.58 -25.34 -7.17
C PRO A 164 24.60 -24.28 -6.05
N GLU A 165 24.76 -24.70 -4.78
CA GLU A 165 24.74 -23.77 -3.64
C GLU A 165 25.96 -22.83 -3.65
N THR A 166 27.12 -23.28 -4.10
CA THR A 166 28.30 -22.42 -4.24
C THR A 166 28.06 -21.33 -5.28
N VAL A 167 27.50 -21.67 -6.45
CA VAL A 167 27.18 -20.65 -7.47
C VAL A 167 26.09 -19.70 -6.99
N LYS A 168 25.09 -20.19 -6.30
CA LYS A 168 24.02 -19.38 -5.71
C LYS A 168 24.57 -18.36 -4.70
N ARG A 169 25.49 -18.77 -3.83
CA ARG A 169 26.18 -17.87 -2.90
C ARG A 169 27.00 -16.80 -3.63
N GLN A 170 27.73 -17.21 -4.69
CA GLN A 170 28.49 -16.26 -5.52
C GLN A 170 27.60 -15.25 -6.23
N LEU A 171 26.44 -15.67 -6.72
CA LEU A 171 25.43 -14.79 -7.31
C LEU A 171 24.91 -13.75 -6.29
N TYR A 172 24.54 -14.18 -5.09
CA TYR A 172 24.12 -13.26 -4.03
C TYR A 172 25.20 -12.26 -3.64
N LYS A 173 26.46 -12.69 -3.55
CA LYS A 173 27.60 -11.83 -3.14
C LYS A 173 27.99 -10.81 -4.20
N ASN A 174 27.93 -11.15 -5.48
CA ASN A 174 28.52 -10.36 -6.56
C ASN A 174 27.51 -9.65 -7.46
N THR A 175 26.20 -9.87 -7.25
CA THR A 175 25.14 -9.32 -8.09
C THR A 175 24.07 -8.64 -7.26
N GLN A 176 23.16 -7.91 -7.93
CA GLN A 176 22.02 -7.26 -7.30
C GLN A 176 20.86 -8.21 -6.95
N ILE A 177 21.03 -9.57 -7.09
CA ILE A 177 20.05 -10.54 -6.57
C ILE A 177 19.93 -10.42 -5.03
N GLU A 178 20.98 -9.99 -4.35
CA GLU A 178 20.93 -9.46 -3.00
C GLU A 178 21.28 -7.98 -3.05
N SER A 179 20.38 -7.14 -2.56
CA SER A 179 20.56 -5.70 -2.53
C SER A 179 20.15 -5.13 -1.17
N SER A 180 20.71 -3.99 -0.80
CA SER A 180 20.28 -3.25 0.39
C SER A 180 19.19 -2.27 0.03
N PHE A 181 18.08 -2.28 0.78
CA PHE A 181 17.01 -1.31 0.69
C PHE A 181 17.09 -0.37 1.88
N GLY A 182 17.49 0.89 1.62
CA GLY A 182 17.47 1.95 2.61
C GLY A 182 16.10 2.60 2.66
N PHE A 183 15.48 2.69 3.82
CA PHE A 183 14.24 3.41 3.98
C PHE A 183 14.36 4.60 4.92
N ASN A 184 13.65 5.66 4.58
CA ASN A 184 13.54 6.89 5.34
C ASN A 184 12.09 7.36 5.24
N THR A 185 11.36 7.24 6.33
CA THR A 185 9.93 7.51 6.39
C THR A 185 9.65 8.98 6.67
N LEU A 186 10.20 9.86 5.82
CA LEU A 186 9.95 11.29 5.86
C LEU A 186 8.61 11.58 5.18
N ALA A 187 7.72 12.26 5.89
CA ALA A 187 6.43 12.72 5.38
C ALA A 187 6.17 14.17 5.76
N ILE A 188 5.27 14.84 5.05
CA ILE A 188 4.81 16.18 5.40
C ILE A 188 3.62 16.02 6.34
N VAL A 189 3.79 16.45 7.59
CA VAL A 189 2.75 16.43 8.62
C VAL A 189 2.44 17.87 9.02
N ASP A 190 1.17 18.27 8.89
CA ASP A 190 0.73 19.65 9.17
C ASP A 190 1.61 20.71 8.47
N GLY A 191 2.00 20.46 7.20
CA GLY A 191 2.82 21.36 6.37
C GLY A 191 4.32 21.34 6.67
N LYS A 192 4.81 20.49 7.59
CA LYS A 192 6.22 20.40 7.97
C LYS A 192 6.79 19.00 7.69
N PRO A 193 8.05 18.89 7.19
CA PRO A 193 8.69 17.60 7.02
C PRO A 193 9.00 16.97 8.39
N LYS A 194 8.59 15.73 8.57
CA LYS A 194 8.82 14.95 9.78
C LYS A 194 9.15 13.50 9.44
N THR A 195 10.21 12.97 10.04
CA THR A 195 10.45 11.52 10.01
C THR A 195 9.51 10.86 11.02
N CYS A 196 8.60 10.03 10.52
CA CYS A 196 7.58 9.37 11.33
C CYS A 196 7.97 7.92 11.58
N ASN A 197 7.72 7.43 12.77
CA ASN A 197 7.74 5.99 13.07
C ASN A 197 6.44 5.32 12.56
N LEU A 198 6.37 3.98 12.59
CA LEU A 198 5.22 3.24 12.09
C LEU A 198 3.90 3.68 12.75
N LYS A 199 3.90 3.86 14.08
CA LYS A 199 2.71 4.27 14.83
C LYS A 199 2.27 5.68 14.44
N GLU A 200 3.20 6.62 14.36
CA GLU A 200 2.90 8.00 13.95
C GLU A 200 2.31 8.10 12.54
N PHE A 201 2.73 7.24 11.61
CA PHE A 201 2.10 7.17 10.28
C PHE A 201 0.61 6.82 10.37
N LEU A 202 0.29 5.78 11.14
CA LEU A 202 -1.09 5.32 11.31
C LEU A 202 -1.93 6.35 12.08
N GLU A 203 -1.36 7.01 13.10
CA GLU A 203 -2.02 8.07 13.86
C GLU A 203 -2.34 9.29 12.99
N ASN A 204 -1.38 9.73 12.17
CA ASN A 204 -1.59 10.86 11.24
C ASN A 204 -2.63 10.52 10.18
N PHE A 205 -2.63 9.29 9.65
CA PHE A 205 -3.67 8.84 8.75
C PHE A 205 -5.05 8.86 9.42
N LEU A 206 -5.16 8.32 10.64
CA LEU A 206 -6.44 8.32 11.38
C LEU A 206 -6.94 9.72 11.66
N LYS A 207 -6.07 10.64 12.10
CA LYS A 207 -6.42 12.05 12.32
C LYS A 207 -6.98 12.70 11.05
N PHE A 208 -6.30 12.49 9.92
CA PHE A 208 -6.76 12.98 8.62
C PHE A 208 -8.09 12.34 8.19
N ARG A 209 -8.23 11.02 8.38
CA ARG A 209 -9.45 10.29 8.00
C ARG A 209 -10.65 10.70 8.88
N GLU A 210 -10.44 10.92 10.19
CA GLU A 210 -11.45 11.47 11.09
C GLU A 210 -12.00 12.81 10.55
N ASP A 211 -11.12 13.72 10.11
CA ASP A 211 -11.53 15.02 9.55
C ASP A 211 -12.33 14.88 8.24
N VAL A 212 -11.85 14.00 7.34
CA VAL A 212 -12.52 13.74 6.06
C VAL A 212 -13.92 13.15 6.27
N VAL A 213 -14.05 12.11 7.11
CA VAL A 213 -15.35 11.49 7.39
C VAL A 213 -16.29 12.45 8.09
N LEU A 214 -15.76 13.27 9.00
CA LEU A 214 -16.57 14.31 9.68
C LEU A 214 -17.11 15.35 8.68
N LYS A 215 -16.29 15.84 7.76
CA LYS A 215 -16.70 16.79 6.71
C LYS A 215 -17.73 16.17 5.78
N LYS A 216 -17.50 14.94 5.32
CA LYS A 216 -18.45 14.20 4.50
C LYS A 216 -19.79 14.04 5.23
N THR A 217 -19.76 13.59 6.49
CA THR A 217 -20.98 13.38 7.29
C THR A 217 -21.75 14.69 7.50
N LYS A 218 -21.07 15.82 7.72
CA LYS A 218 -21.71 17.14 7.81
C LYS A 218 -22.37 17.55 6.50
N PHE A 219 -21.71 17.33 5.38
CA PHE A 219 -22.28 17.61 4.07
C PHE A 219 -23.53 16.75 3.80
N ASP A 220 -23.46 15.45 4.06
CA ASP A 220 -24.58 14.52 3.89
C ASP A 220 -25.74 14.88 4.85
N LEU A 221 -25.44 15.34 6.07
CA LEU A 221 -26.44 15.81 7.03
C LEU A 221 -27.17 17.05 6.49
N ASN A 222 -26.45 18.07 6.05
CA ASN A 222 -27.05 19.28 5.50
C ASN A 222 -27.96 18.95 4.31
N LYS A 223 -27.46 18.13 3.37
CA LYS A 223 -28.24 17.69 2.22
C LYS A 223 -29.53 16.92 2.62
N ALA A 224 -29.42 16.07 3.64
CA ALA A 224 -30.59 15.32 4.15
C ALA A 224 -31.58 16.24 4.88
N GLU A 225 -31.10 17.23 5.67
CA GLU A 225 -31.94 18.22 6.36
C GLU A 225 -32.65 19.15 5.35
N ASP A 226 -31.96 19.64 4.31
CA ASP A 226 -32.53 20.45 3.25
C ASP A 226 -33.64 19.69 2.50
N ARG A 227 -33.37 18.41 2.14
CA ARG A 227 -34.38 17.57 1.49
C ARG A 227 -35.59 17.31 2.38
N ALA A 228 -35.34 17.01 3.66
CA ALA A 228 -36.39 16.78 4.63
C ALA A 228 -37.24 18.05 4.87
N HIS A 229 -36.60 19.22 4.91
CA HIS A 229 -37.29 20.49 5.03
C HIS A 229 -38.28 20.74 3.87
N ILE A 230 -37.84 20.46 2.62
CA ILE A 230 -38.73 20.57 1.45
C ILE A 230 -39.93 19.61 1.58
N LEU A 231 -39.68 18.35 1.95
CA LEU A 231 -40.71 17.32 2.06
C LEU A 231 -41.72 17.63 3.17
N ILE A 232 -41.30 18.25 4.28
CA ILE A 232 -42.20 18.74 5.31
C ILE A 232 -43.15 19.79 4.72
N GLY A 233 -42.64 20.76 3.97
CA GLY A 233 -43.49 21.78 3.29
C GLY A 233 -44.51 21.14 2.35
N LEU A 234 -44.08 20.16 1.57
CA LEU A 234 -44.98 19.41 0.70
C LEU A 234 -46.05 18.62 1.48
N SER A 235 -45.68 17.97 2.57
CA SER A 235 -46.63 17.25 3.45
C SER A 235 -47.67 18.19 4.06
N VAL A 236 -47.24 19.36 4.53
CA VAL A 236 -48.14 20.40 5.06
C VAL A 236 -49.09 20.95 3.99
N SER A 237 -48.60 21.14 2.77
CA SER A 237 -49.43 21.65 1.65
C SER A 237 -50.47 20.63 1.21
N VAL A 238 -50.09 19.34 1.17
CA VAL A 238 -51.02 18.28 0.84
C VAL A 238 -52.12 18.09 1.91
N GLU A 239 -51.77 18.23 3.19
CA GLU A 239 -52.77 18.19 4.27
C GLU A 239 -53.79 19.36 4.17
N ASN A 240 -53.36 20.50 3.58
CA ASN A 240 -54.18 21.70 3.39
C ASN A 240 -54.47 22.02 1.92
N LEU A 241 -54.64 20.99 1.08
CA LEU A 241 -54.65 21.09 -0.38
C LEU A 241 -55.66 22.08 -0.93
N ASP A 242 -56.92 22.02 -0.45
CA ASP A 242 -57.99 22.90 -0.92
C ASP A 242 -57.67 24.39 -0.68
N LYS A 243 -57.03 24.67 0.47
CA LYS A 243 -56.62 26.02 0.81
C LYS A 243 -55.47 26.52 -0.06
N VAL A 244 -54.50 25.63 -0.33
CA VAL A 244 -53.35 25.91 -1.23
C VAL A 244 -53.84 26.21 -2.64
N ILE A 245 -54.73 25.36 -3.20
CA ILE A 245 -55.31 25.54 -4.54
C ILE A 245 -56.12 26.86 -4.60
N LYS A 246 -56.93 27.16 -3.59
CA LYS A 246 -57.69 28.39 -3.54
C LYS A 246 -56.81 29.65 -3.55
N ILE A 247 -55.70 29.66 -2.82
CA ILE A 247 -54.73 30.74 -2.81
C ILE A 247 -54.07 30.89 -4.18
N ILE A 248 -53.59 29.78 -4.78
CA ILE A 248 -52.88 29.82 -6.06
C ILE A 248 -53.82 30.35 -7.17
N ARG A 249 -55.07 29.79 -7.24
CA ARG A 249 -56.04 30.24 -8.26
C ARG A 249 -56.56 31.66 -8.04
N GLY A 250 -56.58 32.17 -6.82
CA GLY A 250 -57.02 33.53 -6.49
C GLY A 250 -55.95 34.58 -6.68
N SER A 251 -54.70 34.18 -6.92
CA SER A 251 -53.57 35.09 -7.12
C SER A 251 -53.45 35.54 -8.59
N LYS A 252 -53.13 36.80 -8.85
CA LYS A 252 -52.97 37.35 -10.20
C LYS A 252 -51.59 37.01 -10.79
N THR A 253 -50.57 36.89 -9.95
CA THR A 253 -49.20 36.56 -10.37
C THR A 253 -48.61 35.45 -9.50
N PRO A 254 -47.59 34.71 -9.99
CA PRO A 254 -46.88 33.72 -9.17
C PRO A 254 -46.27 34.33 -7.89
N ASP A 255 -45.80 35.59 -7.96
CA ASP A 255 -45.22 36.27 -6.80
C ASP A 255 -46.29 36.61 -5.73
N ASP A 256 -47.51 36.94 -6.14
CA ASP A 256 -48.61 37.14 -5.21
C ASP A 256 -49.02 35.82 -4.52
N ALA A 257 -49.03 34.70 -5.26
CA ALA A 257 -49.23 33.37 -4.70
C ALA A 257 -48.15 33.05 -3.68
N LYS A 258 -46.88 33.31 -4.01
CA LYS A 258 -45.72 33.07 -3.15
C LYS A 258 -45.85 33.86 -1.83
N LYS A 259 -46.13 35.14 -1.91
CA LYS A 259 -46.33 36.00 -0.71
C LYS A 259 -47.53 35.53 0.14
N SER A 260 -48.63 35.14 -0.48
CA SER A 260 -49.82 34.67 0.23
C SER A 260 -49.60 33.34 0.95
N LEU A 261 -48.88 32.42 0.31
CA LEU A 261 -48.50 31.12 0.91
C LEU A 261 -47.56 31.30 2.11
N LEU A 262 -46.57 32.21 2.01
CA LEU A 262 -45.63 32.53 3.09
C LEU A 262 -46.30 33.14 4.30
N ASN A 263 -47.27 34.08 4.10
CA ASN A 263 -47.95 34.81 5.18
C ASN A 263 -49.05 33.98 5.83
N THR A 264 -49.43 32.82 5.25
CA THR A 264 -50.49 31.98 5.77
C THR A 264 -49.95 31.06 6.87
N LYS A 265 -50.65 30.99 8.00
CA LYS A 265 -50.42 29.97 9.04
C LYS A 265 -51.15 28.69 8.68
N TRP A 266 -50.39 27.60 8.58
CA TRP A 266 -50.89 26.29 8.15
C TRP A 266 -51.18 25.41 9.35
N LYS A 267 -52.34 24.80 9.40
CA LYS A 267 -52.71 23.81 10.43
C LYS A 267 -51.97 22.50 10.14
N ILE A 268 -51.31 21.93 11.14
CA ILE A 268 -50.62 20.63 11.06
C ILE A 268 -51.25 19.68 12.09
N ASN A 269 -51.91 18.64 11.61
CA ASN A 269 -52.47 17.56 12.42
C ASN A 269 -51.72 16.26 12.13
N LYS A 270 -51.83 15.73 10.90
CA LYS A 270 -51.16 14.52 10.46
C LYS A 270 -49.66 14.74 10.30
N SER A 271 -49.25 15.81 9.69
CA SER A 271 -47.86 16.19 9.51
C SER A 271 -47.11 16.61 10.80
N LYS A 272 -47.80 16.79 11.92
CA LYS A 272 -47.20 17.14 13.21
C LYS A 272 -46.12 16.15 13.67
N LYS A 273 -46.35 14.83 13.51
CA LYS A 273 -45.35 13.81 13.83
C LYS A 273 -44.10 13.96 12.96
N MET A 274 -44.26 14.24 11.68
CA MET A 274 -43.15 14.38 10.71
C MET A 274 -42.34 15.66 10.98
N VAL A 275 -43.03 16.76 11.25
CA VAL A 275 -42.37 18.04 11.67
C VAL A 275 -41.54 17.81 12.93
N SER A 276 -42.07 17.12 13.94
CA SER A 276 -41.37 16.89 15.21
C SER A 276 -40.16 15.93 15.07
N LEU A 277 -40.10 15.10 14.03
CA LEU A 277 -38.95 14.21 13.77
C LEU A 277 -37.73 14.97 13.25
N ILE A 278 -37.93 16.10 12.57
CA ILE A 278 -36.88 16.85 11.86
C ILE A 278 -36.66 18.23 12.48
N GLU A 279 -37.73 18.95 12.79
CA GLU A 279 -37.67 20.29 13.34
C GLU A 279 -37.99 20.28 14.84
N THR A 280 -37.03 20.72 15.66
CA THR A 280 -37.18 20.82 17.14
C THR A 280 -38.06 21.96 17.60
N LYS A 281 -38.55 22.83 16.69
CA LYS A 281 -39.40 23.97 17.05
C LYS A 281 -40.85 23.51 17.32
N ASN A 282 -41.26 23.59 18.58
CA ASN A 282 -42.62 23.36 19.02
C ASN A 282 -43.57 24.37 18.35
N SER A 283 -44.12 24.05 17.20
CA SER A 283 -45.23 24.77 16.62
C SER A 283 -46.51 24.32 17.36
N LYS A 284 -47.19 25.25 18.01
CA LYS A 284 -48.49 25.03 18.69
C LYS A 284 -49.58 24.62 17.68
N GLY A 285 -49.34 23.62 16.82
CA GLY A 285 -50.25 23.14 15.77
C GLY A 285 -50.35 24.07 14.55
N LEU A 286 -49.53 25.11 14.45
CA LEU A 286 -49.45 26.01 13.30
C LEU A 286 -48.02 25.99 12.74
N TYR A 287 -47.90 25.95 11.42
CA TYR A 287 -46.62 25.92 10.69
C TYR A 287 -46.53 27.08 9.71
N ASN A 288 -45.36 27.68 9.58
CA ASN A 288 -45.07 28.71 8.60
C ASN A 288 -44.14 28.14 7.54
N LEU A 289 -44.54 28.19 6.28
CA LEU A 289 -43.71 27.73 5.16
C LEU A 289 -42.55 28.68 4.94
N SER A 290 -41.38 28.14 4.59
CA SER A 290 -40.23 28.89 4.12
C SER A 290 -40.31 29.19 2.62
N VAL A 291 -39.46 30.11 2.13
CA VAL A 291 -39.38 30.46 0.70
C VAL A 291 -39.10 29.21 -0.15
N VAL A 292 -38.12 28.42 0.24
CA VAL A 292 -37.75 27.20 -0.46
C VAL A 292 -38.90 26.18 -0.54
N GLN A 293 -39.65 26.05 0.58
CA GLN A 293 -40.83 25.16 0.61
C GLN A 293 -41.93 25.65 -0.31
N VAL A 294 -42.19 26.97 -0.35
CA VAL A 294 -43.21 27.53 -1.21
C VAL A 294 -42.86 27.39 -2.68
N GLU A 295 -41.59 27.61 -3.04
CA GLU A 295 -41.09 27.35 -4.39
C GLU A 295 -41.33 25.90 -4.82
N ALA A 296 -40.96 24.95 -3.95
CA ALA A 296 -41.17 23.52 -4.20
C ALA A 296 -42.67 23.17 -4.30
N ILE A 297 -43.55 23.85 -3.58
CA ILE A 297 -45.01 23.67 -3.66
C ILE A 297 -45.57 24.20 -4.99
N LEU A 298 -45.09 25.35 -5.46
CA LEU A 298 -45.51 25.91 -6.74
C LEU A 298 -45.03 25.09 -7.97
N GLU A 299 -43.90 24.40 -7.82
CA GLU A 299 -43.36 23.49 -8.84
C GLU A 299 -43.97 22.07 -8.79
N LEU A 300 -44.88 21.81 -7.83
CA LEU A 300 -45.40 20.47 -7.61
C LEU A 300 -46.27 20.01 -8.77
N ARG A 301 -45.95 18.85 -9.35
CA ARG A 301 -46.79 18.22 -10.39
C ARG A 301 -48.05 17.58 -9.78
N LEU A 302 -49.18 17.78 -10.44
CA LEU A 302 -50.48 17.27 -9.99
C LEU A 302 -50.50 15.75 -9.68
N GLN A 303 -49.67 14.97 -10.37
CA GLN A 303 -49.51 13.53 -10.14
C GLN A 303 -49.03 13.20 -8.70
N LYS A 304 -48.27 14.06 -8.06
CA LYS A 304 -47.78 13.86 -6.68
C LYS A 304 -48.82 14.18 -5.61
N LEU A 305 -49.96 14.71 -6.01
CA LEU A 305 -51.10 14.97 -5.11
C LEU A 305 -52.03 13.79 -4.92
N THR A 306 -51.77 12.65 -5.56
CA THR A 306 -52.50 11.41 -5.39
C THR A 306 -52.19 10.73 -4.06
N ALA A 307 -53.09 9.86 -3.57
CA ALA A 307 -52.85 9.12 -2.32
C ALA A 307 -51.53 8.31 -2.34
N LEU A 308 -51.13 7.82 -3.51
CA LEU A 308 -49.85 7.12 -3.71
C LEU A 308 -48.65 8.06 -3.49
N GLY A 309 -48.71 9.26 -4.05
CA GLY A 309 -47.66 10.28 -3.87
C GLY A 309 -47.50 10.77 -2.42
N ILE A 310 -48.60 10.81 -1.67
CA ILE A 310 -48.59 11.16 -0.22
C ILE A 310 -47.83 10.08 0.56
N ASN A 311 -48.12 8.83 0.35
CA ASN A 311 -47.45 7.72 1.01
C ASN A 311 -45.95 7.68 0.68
N GLU A 312 -45.57 8.00 -0.55
CA GLU A 312 -44.14 8.13 -0.95
C GLU A 312 -43.42 9.20 -0.13
N ILE A 313 -44.03 10.38 0.03
CA ILE A 313 -43.49 11.49 0.83
C ILE A 313 -43.32 11.05 2.30
N GLU A 314 -44.29 10.37 2.87
CA GLU A 314 -44.24 9.89 4.26
C GLU A 314 -43.10 8.89 4.46
N VAL A 315 -42.94 7.91 3.56
CA VAL A 315 -41.88 6.92 3.60
C VAL A 315 -40.49 7.60 3.43
N GLU A 316 -40.38 8.57 2.53
CA GLU A 316 -39.12 9.31 2.32
C GLU A 316 -38.74 10.12 3.55
N ILE A 317 -39.69 10.84 4.18
CA ILE A 317 -39.45 11.60 5.43
C ILE A 317 -38.97 10.66 6.54
N LYS A 318 -39.58 9.50 6.70
CA LYS A 318 -39.16 8.54 7.73
C LYS A 318 -37.72 8.06 7.50
N LYS A 319 -37.38 7.68 6.28
CA LYS A 319 -36.00 7.29 5.92
C LYS A 319 -34.99 8.42 6.18
N LEU A 320 -35.34 9.65 5.81
CA LEU A 320 -34.49 10.82 6.06
C LEU A 320 -34.34 11.11 7.56
N SER A 321 -35.38 10.97 8.35
CA SER A 321 -35.32 11.14 9.81
C SER A 321 -34.36 10.12 10.46
N GLU A 322 -34.41 8.85 10.05
CA GLU A 322 -33.48 7.82 10.50
C GLU A 322 -32.04 8.14 10.09
N LEU A 323 -31.85 8.56 8.82
CA LEU A 323 -30.55 8.97 8.30
C LEU A 323 -29.98 10.18 9.06
N ILE A 324 -30.76 11.26 9.24
CA ILE A 324 -30.38 12.46 9.99
C ILE A 324 -29.98 12.11 11.42
N SER A 325 -30.76 11.25 12.09
CA SER A 325 -30.46 10.77 13.43
C SER A 325 -29.12 10.02 13.49
N SER A 326 -28.86 9.13 12.52
CA SER A 326 -27.60 8.39 12.42
C SER A 326 -26.40 9.32 12.15
N LEU A 327 -26.54 10.26 11.22
CA LEU A 327 -25.49 11.24 10.90
C LEU A 327 -25.18 12.15 12.08
N LYS A 328 -26.19 12.62 12.83
CA LYS A 328 -26.00 13.40 14.06
C LYS A 328 -25.27 12.59 15.14
N LYS A 329 -25.53 11.29 15.28
CA LYS A 329 -24.79 10.42 16.22
C LYS A 329 -23.32 10.30 15.83
N ILE A 330 -23.01 10.15 14.54
CA ILE A 330 -21.62 10.07 14.05
C ILE A 330 -20.87 11.39 14.34
N ILE A 331 -21.51 12.54 14.15
CA ILE A 331 -20.88 13.85 14.38
C ILE A 331 -20.66 14.10 15.89
N SER A 332 -21.59 13.68 16.74
CA SER A 332 -21.53 13.94 18.19
C SER A 332 -20.65 12.95 18.95
N SER A 333 -20.32 11.79 18.38
CA SER A 333 -19.60 10.72 19.09
C SER A 333 -18.35 10.28 18.33
N LYS A 334 -17.17 10.52 18.91
CA LYS A 334 -15.90 10.03 18.36
C LYS A 334 -15.88 8.50 18.21
N LYS A 335 -16.55 7.77 19.09
CA LYS A 335 -16.65 6.31 19.03
C LYS A 335 -17.42 5.86 17.78
N GLU A 336 -18.54 6.49 17.46
CA GLU A 336 -19.31 6.18 16.25
C GLU A 336 -18.56 6.58 14.98
N LEU A 337 -17.84 7.70 14.99
CA LEU A 337 -16.98 8.12 13.88
C LEU A 337 -15.88 7.07 13.59
N LEU A 338 -15.19 6.61 14.62
CA LEU A 338 -14.16 5.56 14.48
C LEU A 338 -14.74 4.23 14.02
N LYS A 339 -15.98 3.91 14.41
CA LYS A 339 -16.69 2.73 13.93
C LYS A 339 -16.98 2.79 12.44
N VAL A 340 -17.35 3.95 11.91
CA VAL A 340 -17.52 4.18 10.47
C VAL A 340 -16.20 3.92 9.74
N ILE A 341 -15.10 4.52 10.21
CA ILE A 341 -13.76 4.33 9.65
C ILE A 341 -13.35 2.85 9.68
N SER A 342 -13.60 2.16 10.80
CA SER A 342 -13.30 0.73 10.94
C SER A 342 -14.06 -0.13 9.94
N ASN A 343 -15.35 0.18 9.70
CA ASN A 343 -16.16 -0.55 8.73
C ASN A 343 -15.66 -0.31 7.30
N GLU A 344 -15.38 0.94 6.91
CA GLU A 344 -14.80 1.27 5.60
C GLU A 344 -13.47 0.53 5.37
N LEU A 345 -12.60 0.47 6.37
CA LEU A 345 -11.33 -0.27 6.29
C LEU A 345 -11.54 -1.79 6.14
N LYS A 346 -12.53 -2.37 6.85
CA LYS A 346 -12.87 -3.80 6.72
C LYS A 346 -13.38 -4.14 5.33
N GLU A 347 -14.27 -3.31 4.76
CA GLU A 347 -14.77 -3.49 3.40
C GLU A 347 -13.64 -3.45 2.35
N ILE A 348 -12.69 -2.50 2.50
CA ILE A 348 -11.53 -2.42 1.61
C ILE A 348 -10.67 -3.67 1.74
N LYS A 349 -10.43 -4.14 2.98
CA LYS A 349 -9.68 -5.37 3.22
C LYS A 349 -10.34 -6.57 2.55
N GLU A 350 -11.64 -6.76 2.71
CA GLU A 350 -12.38 -7.88 2.12
C GLU A 350 -12.32 -7.88 0.58
N LYS A 351 -12.38 -6.70 -0.04
CA LYS A 351 -12.38 -6.58 -1.50
C LYS A 351 -10.99 -6.70 -2.13
N TYR A 352 -9.94 -6.20 -1.48
CA TYR A 352 -8.65 -5.95 -2.14
C TYR A 352 -7.44 -6.56 -1.46
N ALA A 353 -7.57 -7.16 -0.26
CA ALA A 353 -6.42 -7.76 0.41
C ALA A 353 -5.90 -8.98 -0.37
N THR A 354 -4.60 -9.03 -0.53
CA THR A 354 -3.88 -10.16 -1.14
C THR A 354 -2.95 -10.81 -0.12
N PRO A 355 -2.60 -12.08 -0.30
CA PRO A 355 -1.59 -12.72 0.54
C PRO A 355 -0.24 -12.01 0.46
N ARG A 356 0.54 -12.08 1.53
CA ARG A 356 1.92 -11.58 1.57
C ARG A 356 2.78 -12.30 0.52
N ARG A 357 3.57 -11.54 -0.20
CA ARG A 357 4.49 -12.03 -1.24
C ARG A 357 5.92 -12.14 -0.73
N THR A 358 6.36 -11.24 0.13
CA THR A 358 7.74 -11.16 0.63
C THR A 358 7.89 -11.95 1.92
N LYS A 359 8.84 -12.89 1.97
CA LYS A 359 9.20 -13.64 3.17
C LYS A 359 10.13 -12.82 4.06
N ILE A 360 10.06 -13.00 5.37
CA ILE A 360 10.95 -12.34 6.34
C ILE A 360 11.66 -13.43 7.13
N ILE A 361 13.00 -13.40 7.13
CA ILE A 361 13.84 -14.36 7.85
C ILE A 361 14.74 -13.65 8.87
N ASP A 362 15.01 -14.32 9.98
CA ASP A 362 15.83 -13.76 11.08
C ASP A 362 17.35 -13.93 10.86
N ALA A 363 17.75 -14.65 9.80
CA ALA A 363 19.14 -15.04 9.60
C ALA A 363 20.05 -13.83 9.32
N VAL A 364 21.03 -13.64 10.19
CA VAL A 364 22.26 -12.89 9.86
C VAL A 364 23.10 -13.85 9.02
N LEU A 365 22.96 -13.76 7.70
CA LEU A 365 23.79 -14.54 6.79
C LEU A 365 25.16 -13.83 6.65
N ASN A 366 26.05 -14.06 7.61
CA ASN A 366 27.46 -13.88 7.35
C ASN A 366 27.89 -15.03 6.42
N TYR A 367 28.12 -14.72 5.14
CA TYR A 367 28.80 -15.67 4.28
C TYR A 367 30.24 -15.78 4.75
N ASP A 368 30.61 -16.95 5.24
CA ASP A 368 32.02 -17.24 5.42
C ASP A 368 32.67 -17.24 4.04
N ILE A 369 33.79 -16.52 3.89
CA ILE A 369 34.47 -16.40 2.59
C ILE A 369 34.83 -17.81 2.08
N GLU A 370 35.11 -18.72 2.99
CA GLU A 370 35.42 -20.13 2.71
C GLU A 370 34.27 -20.88 2.03
N GLU A 371 33.01 -20.57 2.39
CA GLU A 371 31.83 -21.20 1.77
C GLU A 371 31.55 -20.75 0.33
N THR A 372 32.19 -19.72 -0.16
CA THR A 372 32.08 -19.24 -1.56
C THR A 372 33.14 -19.86 -2.48
N ILE A 373 34.08 -20.64 -1.92
CA ILE A 373 35.17 -21.27 -2.67
C ILE A 373 34.73 -22.67 -3.07
N GLN A 374 34.82 -22.99 -4.36
CA GLN A 374 34.57 -24.35 -4.82
C GLN A 374 35.62 -25.31 -4.28
N LYS A 375 35.18 -26.44 -3.74
CA LYS A 375 36.08 -27.54 -3.38
C LYS A 375 36.57 -28.19 -4.69
N GLU A 376 37.82 -27.94 -5.04
CA GLU A 376 38.50 -28.55 -6.19
C GLU A 376 39.91 -28.96 -5.80
N THR A 377 40.39 -30.02 -6.41
CA THR A 377 41.80 -30.41 -6.27
C THR A 377 42.67 -29.37 -6.95
N VAL A 378 43.57 -28.77 -6.18
CA VAL A 378 44.43 -27.68 -6.62
C VAL A 378 45.91 -28.08 -6.54
N LEU A 379 46.72 -27.43 -7.37
CA LEU A 379 48.16 -27.54 -7.34
C LEU A 379 48.72 -26.39 -6.53
N ILE A 380 49.36 -26.67 -5.42
CA ILE A 380 50.06 -25.67 -4.60
C ILE A 380 51.56 -25.73 -4.92
N THR A 381 52.11 -24.65 -5.40
CA THR A 381 53.54 -24.50 -5.70
C THR A 381 54.15 -23.56 -4.67
N VAL A 382 55.24 -24.02 -4.00
CA VAL A 382 55.94 -23.28 -2.97
C VAL A 382 57.36 -22.99 -3.47
N THR A 383 57.83 -21.75 -3.28
CA THR A 383 59.21 -21.35 -3.66
C THR A 383 60.13 -21.27 -2.44
N LEU A 384 61.44 -21.22 -2.66
CA LEU A 384 62.46 -21.14 -1.63
C LEU A 384 62.33 -19.87 -0.75
N GLN A 385 61.89 -18.77 -1.33
CA GLN A 385 61.63 -17.51 -0.60
C GLN A 385 60.28 -17.49 0.09
N GLY A 386 59.52 -18.59 0.10
CA GLY A 386 58.22 -18.71 0.79
C GLY A 386 57.00 -18.21 0.03
N TYR A 387 57.10 -17.92 -1.27
CA TYR A 387 55.92 -17.61 -2.10
C TYR A 387 55.11 -18.86 -2.35
N ILE A 388 53.81 -18.76 -2.17
CA ILE A 388 52.83 -19.82 -2.41
C ILE A 388 51.90 -19.44 -3.55
N LYS A 389 51.71 -20.30 -4.54
CA LYS A 389 50.77 -20.11 -5.63
C LYS A 389 49.80 -21.28 -5.69
N ARG A 390 48.49 -20.93 -5.73
CA ARG A 390 47.40 -21.90 -6.03
C ARG A 390 47.15 -21.94 -7.54
N GLY A 391 47.11 -23.10 -8.15
CA GLY A 391 46.76 -23.31 -9.54
C GLY A 391 45.71 -24.45 -9.66
N SER A 392 44.75 -24.35 -10.60
CA SER A 392 43.81 -25.43 -10.85
C SER A 392 44.52 -26.57 -11.59
N LEU A 393 44.28 -27.80 -11.18
CA LEU A 393 44.79 -29.01 -11.86
C LEU A 393 44.35 -29.08 -13.33
N LYS A 394 43.22 -28.50 -13.68
CA LYS A 394 42.70 -28.40 -15.05
C LYS A 394 43.61 -27.62 -16.00
N THR A 395 44.50 -26.81 -15.48
CA THR A 395 45.46 -26.02 -16.28
C THR A 395 46.72 -26.83 -16.64
N VAL A 396 46.94 -27.97 -15.98
CA VAL A 396 48.05 -28.84 -16.21
C VAL A 396 47.68 -29.80 -17.33
N LYS A 397 48.27 -29.65 -18.52
CA LYS A 397 48.10 -30.57 -19.64
C LYS A 397 49.21 -31.60 -19.62
N ILE A 398 48.89 -32.88 -19.81
CA ILE A 398 49.87 -33.95 -20.04
C ILE A 398 50.64 -33.58 -21.29
N GLN A 399 51.97 -33.52 -21.18
CA GLN A 399 52.86 -33.17 -22.29
C GLN A 399 53.36 -34.44 -22.99
N LYS A 400 53.36 -34.39 -24.32
CA LYS A 400 54.05 -35.37 -25.13
C LYS A 400 55.53 -35.04 -25.24
N ARG A 401 56.40 -36.03 -25.55
CA ARG A 401 57.84 -35.81 -25.76
C ARG A 401 58.08 -34.65 -26.72
N GLY A 402 59.00 -33.71 -26.31
CA GLY A 402 59.37 -32.52 -27.09
C GLY A 402 58.53 -31.29 -26.90
N GLY A 403 57.50 -31.27 -25.98
CA GLY A 403 56.70 -30.09 -25.67
C GLY A 403 57.44 -29.10 -24.74
N LYS A 404 57.22 -27.77 -24.93
CA LYS A 404 57.69 -26.74 -23.98
C LYS A 404 56.87 -26.83 -22.69
N GLY A 405 57.52 -27.06 -21.54
CA GLY A 405 56.89 -27.11 -20.24
C GLY A 405 56.13 -25.83 -19.91
N LYS A 406 55.04 -25.94 -19.10
CA LYS A 406 54.37 -24.78 -18.49
C LYS A 406 55.04 -24.48 -17.14
N THR A 407 55.52 -23.26 -16.97
CA THR A 407 56.02 -22.78 -15.67
C THR A 407 54.86 -22.62 -14.71
N GLY A 408 54.88 -23.34 -13.59
CA GLY A 408 53.80 -23.29 -12.59
C GLY A 408 53.70 -21.93 -11.90
N ILE A 409 54.88 -21.29 -11.67
CA ILE A 409 55.00 -19.96 -11.08
C ILE A 409 56.15 -19.24 -11.79
N THR A 410 55.99 -17.95 -12.05
CA THR A 410 57.09 -17.08 -12.52
C THR A 410 57.83 -16.58 -11.29
N THR A 411 59.04 -17.09 -11.07
CA THR A 411 59.86 -16.66 -9.93
C THR A 411 60.66 -15.41 -10.29
N ARG A 412 61.04 -14.62 -9.29
CA ARG A 412 61.99 -13.51 -9.41
C ARG A 412 63.39 -14.10 -9.47
N ASN A 413 64.40 -13.32 -9.94
CA ASN A 413 65.80 -13.72 -9.94
C ASN A 413 66.18 -14.22 -8.52
N GLU A 414 66.88 -15.38 -8.44
CA GLU A 414 67.31 -16.04 -7.19
C GLU A 414 66.25 -16.81 -6.40
N ASP A 415 65.03 -16.97 -6.90
CA ASP A 415 63.99 -17.83 -6.27
C ASP A 415 63.74 -19.09 -7.12
N SER A 416 63.59 -20.21 -6.45
CA SER A 416 63.33 -21.50 -7.12
C SER A 416 62.13 -22.23 -6.49
N VAL A 417 61.46 -23.06 -7.29
CA VAL A 417 60.36 -23.91 -6.79
C VAL A 417 60.93 -25.05 -5.95
N VAL A 418 60.55 -25.12 -4.69
CA VAL A 418 60.97 -26.16 -3.75
C VAL A 418 60.06 -27.34 -3.80
N GLN A 419 58.73 -27.09 -3.82
CA GLN A 419 57.74 -28.17 -3.72
C GLN A 419 56.47 -27.83 -4.53
N THR A 420 55.87 -28.84 -5.10
CA THR A 420 54.58 -28.77 -5.74
C THR A 420 53.72 -29.90 -5.21
N LEU A 421 52.60 -29.58 -4.58
CA LEU A 421 51.66 -30.51 -3.94
C LEU A 421 50.30 -30.43 -4.64
N SER A 422 49.69 -31.61 -4.85
CA SER A 422 48.28 -31.71 -5.23
C SER A 422 47.45 -31.92 -3.96
N VAL A 423 46.53 -31.04 -3.70
CA VAL A 423 45.68 -31.02 -2.49
C VAL A 423 44.22 -31.02 -2.90
#